data_f1b6bd3cc2a3f29d69047c3793d86863
#
_entry.id   f1b6bd3cc2a3f29d69047c3793d86863
#
_cell.length_a   1.000
_cell.length_b   1.000
_cell.length_c   1.000
_cell.angle_alpha   90.00
_cell.angle_beta   90.00
_cell.angle_gamma   90.00
#
_symmetry.space_group_name_H-M   'P 1'
#
loop_
_entity.id
_entity.type
_entity.pdbx_description
1 polymer ?
#
loop_
_entity_poly.entity_id
_entity_poly.type
_entity_poly.pdbx_seq_one_letter_code
_entity_poly.pdbx_strand_id
1 'polypeptide(L)'
;MGIEVELLDYGATLKSIRVPVGDNFVDVLLSYPANEDYLQDKVYLGATVGRYAGRIDSGATRVQGRSIQLECNEQNTGHCLHGGPKGFSHQFWSVSERSSDHVSYEYVSADGDQGFPGCLTTRVSYRLLGSNTLQIEFTAETDQETIVNLSNHAYFNLNCIDSGVENHELMINSGLYTPLGSNSLPMGEIKQVADSIFDFRQKRCLRERLYSPDAQLDLAGGFDHYFLLNKDVSKAGVAATVYSPQSGIMMNIYTDQPGVQFYSGNWLGAPFKPRAGLCLEFQDVPNEPNMDGFASTILRAGDTYRRQITLEFNCLPGNR
;
A
#
# COMPACT_ATOMS: atom_id res chain seq x y z
N MET A 1 -12.81 -17.18 18.15
CA MET A 1 -12.62 -15.69 18.15
C MET A 1 -12.30 -15.29 16.71
N GLY A 2 -12.82 -14.15 16.25
CA GLY A 2 -12.47 -13.58 14.95
C GLY A 2 -11.39 -12.50 15.08
N ILE A 3 -10.90 -11.99 13.95
CA ILE A 3 -10.03 -10.81 13.94
C ILE A 3 -10.81 -9.58 14.43
N GLU A 4 -10.08 -8.66 15.04
CA GLU A 4 -10.61 -7.36 15.45
C GLU A 4 -9.89 -6.27 14.68
N VAL A 5 -10.61 -5.24 14.22
CA VAL A 5 -10.06 -4.15 13.40
C VAL A 5 -10.40 -2.81 14.05
N GLU A 6 -9.39 -1.95 14.19
CA GLU A 6 -9.56 -0.56 14.61
C GLU A 6 -9.26 0.38 13.44
N LEU A 7 -10.14 1.36 13.24
CA LEU A 7 -10.08 2.33 12.15
C LEU A 7 -10.15 3.75 12.70
N LEU A 8 -9.49 4.70 12.02
CA LEU A 8 -9.59 6.13 12.29
C LEU A 8 -10.19 6.85 11.09
N ASP A 9 -10.90 7.92 11.33
CA ASP A 9 -11.44 8.82 10.31
C ASP A 9 -10.38 9.75 9.69
N TYR A 10 -9.28 10.03 10.40
CA TYR A 10 -8.13 10.73 9.83
C TYR A 10 -7.36 9.78 8.91
N GLY A 11 -7.25 10.14 7.63
CA GLY A 11 -6.64 9.31 6.59
C GLY A 11 -7.43 8.05 6.22
N ALA A 12 -8.68 7.88 6.70
CA ALA A 12 -9.40 6.59 6.64
C ALA A 12 -8.46 5.43 7.03
N THR A 13 -7.76 5.59 8.15
CA THR A 13 -6.59 4.78 8.54
C THR A 13 -7.00 3.43 9.10
N LEU A 14 -6.35 2.38 8.62
CA LEU A 14 -6.34 1.04 9.20
C LEU A 14 -5.30 1.01 10.33
N LYS A 15 -5.77 1.25 11.57
CA LYS A 15 -4.89 1.44 12.73
C LYS A 15 -4.39 0.13 13.32
N SER A 16 -5.26 -0.88 13.41
CA SER A 16 -4.96 -2.15 14.09
C SER A 16 -5.71 -3.29 13.43
N ILE A 17 -5.05 -4.44 13.32
CA ILE A 17 -5.67 -5.74 13.03
C ILE A 17 -5.15 -6.71 14.09
N ARG A 18 -6.02 -7.14 14.98
CA ARG A 18 -5.72 -8.10 16.03
C ARG A 18 -6.15 -9.50 15.57
N VAL A 19 -5.18 -10.39 15.39
CA VAL A 19 -5.37 -11.77 14.93
C VAL A 19 -5.35 -12.70 16.14
N PRO A 20 -6.36 -13.57 16.33
CA PRO A 20 -6.38 -14.53 17.43
C PRO A 20 -5.33 -15.63 17.22
N VAL A 21 -4.48 -15.86 18.23
CA VAL A 21 -3.47 -16.90 18.29
C VAL A 21 -3.60 -17.64 19.62
N GLY A 22 -4.20 -18.84 19.61
CA GLY A 22 -4.61 -19.54 20.82
C GLY A 22 -5.64 -18.72 21.60
N ASP A 23 -5.35 -18.44 22.89
CA ASP A 23 -6.22 -17.63 23.77
C ASP A 23 -5.86 -16.14 23.75
N ASN A 24 -4.87 -15.71 22.97
CA ASN A 24 -4.38 -14.34 22.90
C ASN A 24 -4.65 -13.69 21.53
N PHE A 25 -4.45 -12.38 21.46
CA PHE A 25 -4.45 -11.63 20.22
C PHE A 25 -3.05 -11.09 19.93
N VAL A 26 -2.68 -11.09 18.65
CA VAL A 26 -1.48 -10.44 18.13
C VAL A 26 -1.92 -9.29 17.22
N ASP A 27 -1.52 -8.06 17.51
CA ASP A 27 -1.68 -6.96 16.55
C ASP A 27 -0.60 -7.09 15.48
N VAL A 28 -1.04 -7.16 14.23
CA VAL A 28 -0.15 -7.39 13.09
C VAL A 28 0.20 -6.11 12.33
N LEU A 29 -0.20 -4.95 12.85
CA LEU A 29 0.15 -3.64 12.30
C LEU A 29 1.03 -2.83 13.25
N LEU A 30 1.92 -2.03 12.67
CA LEU A 30 2.51 -0.92 13.41
C LEU A 30 1.46 0.14 13.63
N SER A 31 1.39 0.71 14.82
CA SER A 31 0.47 1.78 15.18
C SER A 31 1.09 2.73 16.19
N TYR A 32 0.66 3.99 16.17
CA TYR A 32 0.96 4.92 17.26
C TYR A 32 0.09 4.61 18.47
N PRO A 33 0.64 4.77 19.69
CA PRO A 33 -0.10 4.52 20.92
C PRO A 33 -1.32 5.43 21.09
N ALA A 34 -1.21 6.72 20.73
CA ALA A 34 -2.29 7.68 20.80
C ALA A 34 -2.82 8.04 19.41
N ASN A 35 -4.14 8.28 19.29
CA ASN A 35 -4.75 8.64 18.02
C ASN A 35 -4.28 10.03 17.53
N GLU A 36 -3.96 10.92 18.46
CA GLU A 36 -3.46 12.26 18.20
C GLU A 36 -2.09 12.25 17.51
N ASP A 37 -1.29 11.21 17.70
CA ASP A 37 0.03 11.07 17.06
C ASP A 37 -0.08 10.94 15.53
N TYR A 38 -1.21 10.42 15.03
CA TYR A 38 -1.47 10.33 13.59
C TYR A 38 -1.57 11.69 12.90
N LEU A 39 -1.94 12.77 13.64
CA LEU A 39 -1.95 14.13 13.10
C LEU A 39 -0.55 14.67 12.76
N GLN A 40 0.50 14.04 13.30
CA GLN A 40 1.90 14.38 13.05
C GLN A 40 2.63 13.29 12.25
N ASP A 41 1.88 12.31 11.74
CA ASP A 41 2.46 11.19 10.99
C ASP A 41 3.16 11.68 9.70
N LYS A 42 4.32 11.07 9.43
CA LYS A 42 5.15 11.37 8.26
C LYS A 42 5.47 10.14 7.42
N VAL A 43 4.94 8.99 7.84
CA VAL A 43 5.22 7.70 7.21
C VAL A 43 3.95 7.04 6.66
N TYR A 44 2.84 7.77 6.62
CA TYR A 44 1.55 7.31 6.11
C TYR A 44 1.00 6.07 6.81
N LEU A 45 1.25 5.95 8.12
CA LEU A 45 1.03 4.74 8.92
C LEU A 45 -0.43 4.25 8.87
N GLY A 46 -0.67 3.18 8.10
CA GLY A 46 -2.00 2.60 7.90
C GLY A 46 -2.99 3.42 7.09
N ALA A 47 -2.61 4.62 6.62
CA ALA A 47 -3.51 5.54 5.96
C ALA A 47 -3.88 5.11 4.53
N THR A 48 -5.04 5.57 4.08
CA THR A 48 -5.37 5.58 2.65
C THR A 48 -4.55 6.66 1.96
N VAL A 49 -3.80 6.29 0.93
CA VAL A 49 -2.98 7.19 0.12
C VAL A 49 -3.64 7.48 -1.22
N GLY A 50 -3.58 8.73 -1.65
CA GLY A 50 -4.23 9.26 -2.85
C GLY A 50 -4.16 10.80 -2.89
N ARG A 51 -4.65 11.48 -3.99
CA ARG A 51 -5.33 10.87 -5.17
C ARG A 51 -4.48 9.88 -5.92
N TYR A 52 -3.15 10.00 -5.84
CA TYR A 52 -2.22 9.14 -6.56
C TYR A 52 -1.23 8.53 -5.57
N ALA A 53 -1.34 7.23 -5.34
CA ALA A 53 -0.42 6.42 -4.56
C ALA A 53 0.92 6.28 -5.30
N GLY A 54 2.03 6.37 -4.59
CA GLY A 54 3.36 6.41 -5.17
C GLY A 54 3.74 7.81 -5.67
N ARG A 55 4.87 7.89 -6.38
CA ARG A 55 5.49 9.14 -6.85
C ARG A 55 4.99 9.57 -8.22
N ILE A 56 4.88 10.88 -8.42
CA ILE A 56 4.81 11.53 -9.76
C ILE A 56 6.05 12.42 -9.88
N ASP A 57 6.83 12.22 -10.94
CA ASP A 57 8.09 12.91 -11.21
C ASP A 57 7.90 14.43 -11.21
N SER A 58 8.63 15.11 -10.30
CA SER A 58 8.59 16.58 -10.15
C SER A 58 7.17 17.15 -10.00
N GLY A 59 6.18 16.31 -9.66
CA GLY A 59 4.76 16.65 -9.65
C GLY A 59 4.18 16.99 -11.02
N ALA A 60 4.93 16.82 -12.09
CA ALA A 60 4.54 17.21 -13.43
C ALA A 60 3.93 16.04 -14.20
N THR A 61 2.76 16.26 -14.82
CA THR A 61 2.14 15.26 -15.71
C THR A 61 1.16 15.93 -16.68
N ARG A 62 0.43 15.12 -17.45
CA ARG A 62 -0.59 15.59 -18.39
C ARG A 62 -1.93 14.90 -18.19
N VAL A 63 -2.99 15.70 -18.19
CA VAL A 63 -4.38 15.23 -18.22
C VAL A 63 -5.10 15.95 -19.36
N GLN A 64 -5.79 15.23 -20.24
CA GLN A 64 -6.44 15.79 -21.45
C GLN A 64 -5.47 16.61 -22.32
N GLY A 65 -4.20 16.21 -22.41
CA GLY A 65 -3.17 16.94 -23.15
C GLY A 65 -2.72 18.26 -22.50
N ARG A 66 -3.31 18.68 -21.38
CA ARG A 66 -2.91 19.86 -20.61
C ARG A 66 -1.85 19.47 -19.58
N SER A 67 -0.78 20.25 -19.49
CA SER A 67 0.20 20.09 -18.42
C SER A 67 -0.45 20.49 -17.09
N ILE A 68 -0.28 19.63 -16.09
CA ILE A 68 -0.67 19.92 -14.69
C ILE A 68 0.57 19.86 -13.81
N GLN A 69 0.56 20.64 -12.73
CA GLN A 69 1.60 20.67 -11.73
C GLN A 69 0.98 20.33 -10.38
N LEU A 70 1.37 19.20 -9.81
CA LEU A 70 0.97 18.76 -8.48
C LEU A 70 1.88 19.36 -7.41
N GLU A 71 1.36 19.49 -6.19
CA GLU A 71 2.17 19.92 -5.06
C GLU A 71 3.16 18.82 -4.64
N CYS A 72 4.45 19.17 -4.58
CA CYS A 72 5.53 18.27 -4.23
C CYS A 72 5.79 18.30 -2.72
N ASN A 73 6.00 17.12 -2.13
CA ASN A 73 6.22 16.95 -0.69
C ASN A 73 7.52 16.19 -0.34
N GLU A 74 8.22 15.60 -1.30
CA GLU A 74 9.55 15.03 -1.09
C GLU A 74 10.64 16.08 -1.35
N GLN A 75 11.23 16.61 -0.28
CA GLN A 75 12.24 17.68 -0.39
C GLN A 75 13.53 17.24 -1.11
N ASN A 76 13.92 15.97 -0.96
CA ASN A 76 15.19 15.47 -1.51
C ASN A 76 15.10 15.15 -3.01
N THR A 77 13.96 14.69 -3.47
CA THR A 77 13.74 14.26 -4.87
C THR A 77 12.94 15.27 -5.68
N GLY A 78 12.16 16.13 -5.01
CA GLY A 78 11.27 17.09 -5.64
C GLY A 78 10.00 16.47 -6.20
N HIS A 79 9.64 15.24 -5.82
CA HIS A 79 8.47 14.56 -6.34
C HIS A 79 7.20 14.86 -5.54
N CYS A 80 6.05 14.66 -6.18
CA CYS A 80 4.76 14.51 -5.52
C CYS A 80 4.61 13.05 -5.08
N LEU A 81 4.57 12.81 -3.77
CA LEU A 81 4.39 11.49 -3.18
C LEU A 81 3.02 11.39 -2.52
N HIS A 82 2.29 10.29 -2.81
CA HIS A 82 1.01 9.95 -2.20
C HIS A 82 -0.05 11.06 -2.23
N GLY A 83 -0.06 11.83 -3.34
CA GLY A 83 -1.05 12.90 -3.54
C GLY A 83 -0.66 14.26 -2.97
N GLY A 84 0.60 14.44 -2.54
CA GLY A 84 1.14 15.72 -2.08
C GLY A 84 1.02 15.95 -0.57
N PRO A 85 1.44 17.15 -0.09
CA PRO A 85 1.59 17.44 1.34
C PRO A 85 0.28 17.39 2.14
N LYS A 86 -0.85 17.56 1.49
CA LYS A 86 -2.20 17.44 2.06
C LYS A 86 -3.03 16.38 1.33
N GLY A 87 -2.38 15.30 0.89
CA GLY A 87 -3.04 14.16 0.27
C GLY A 87 -4.05 13.47 1.20
N PHE A 88 -4.67 12.44 0.74
CA PHE A 88 -5.78 11.74 1.41
C PHE A 88 -5.44 11.23 2.81
N SER A 89 -4.19 10.86 3.05
CA SER A 89 -3.67 10.45 4.36
C SER A 89 -3.71 11.53 5.44
N HIS A 90 -3.80 12.80 5.05
CA HIS A 90 -3.79 13.97 5.93
C HIS A 90 -5.15 14.69 5.98
N GLN A 91 -6.24 13.98 5.66
CA GLN A 91 -7.60 14.50 5.66
C GLN A 91 -8.48 13.78 6.68
N PHE A 92 -9.45 14.49 7.25
CA PHE A 92 -10.55 13.87 7.97
C PHE A 92 -11.60 13.41 6.98
N TRP A 93 -11.97 12.14 7.07
CA TRP A 93 -13.00 11.52 6.26
C TRP A 93 -14.31 11.43 7.03
N SER A 94 -15.41 11.61 6.34
CA SER A 94 -16.74 11.45 6.94
C SER A 94 -17.14 9.97 6.92
N VAL A 95 -17.69 9.47 8.03
CA VAL A 95 -18.29 8.13 8.05
C VAL A 95 -19.60 8.18 7.28
N SER A 96 -19.67 7.47 6.14
CA SER A 96 -20.89 7.40 5.30
C SER A 96 -21.77 6.21 5.65
N GLU A 97 -21.17 5.09 6.08
CA GLU A 97 -21.87 3.88 6.50
C GLU A 97 -21.15 3.22 7.67
N ARG A 98 -21.91 2.61 8.59
CA ARG A 98 -21.35 1.85 9.71
C ARG A 98 -22.29 0.74 10.18
N SER A 99 -21.72 -0.44 10.40
CA SER A 99 -22.36 -1.59 11.07
C SER A 99 -21.36 -2.27 12.00
N SER A 100 -21.68 -3.46 12.52
CA SER A 100 -20.77 -4.24 13.37
C SER A 100 -19.58 -4.84 12.61
N ASP A 101 -19.70 -4.98 11.29
CA ASP A 101 -18.72 -5.65 10.42
C ASP A 101 -18.28 -4.79 9.24
N HIS A 102 -18.73 -3.53 9.17
CA HIS A 102 -18.49 -2.66 8.04
C HIS A 102 -18.41 -1.19 8.45
N VAL A 103 -17.43 -0.47 7.91
CA VAL A 103 -17.35 0.99 7.97
C VAL A 103 -16.94 1.50 6.58
N SER A 104 -17.65 2.52 6.10
CA SER A 104 -17.28 3.28 4.89
C SER A 104 -16.97 4.72 5.25
N TYR A 105 -15.84 5.19 4.75
CA TYR A 105 -15.42 6.59 4.83
C TYR A 105 -15.56 7.24 3.47
N GLU A 106 -15.92 8.53 3.46
CA GLU A 106 -16.04 9.32 2.25
C GLU A 106 -15.27 10.63 2.39
N TYR A 107 -14.56 11.02 1.34
CA TYR A 107 -13.84 12.28 1.22
C TYR A 107 -14.07 12.89 -0.16
N VAL A 108 -14.37 14.20 -0.19
CA VAL A 108 -14.51 14.98 -1.42
C VAL A 108 -13.29 15.88 -1.57
N SER A 109 -12.46 15.56 -2.55
CA SER A 109 -11.28 16.36 -2.93
C SER A 109 -11.70 17.33 -4.04
N ALA A 110 -11.68 18.62 -3.76
CA ALA A 110 -12.15 19.67 -4.68
C ALA A 110 -11.29 19.76 -5.95
N ASP A 111 -11.84 20.38 -7.01
CA ASP A 111 -11.07 20.72 -8.21
C ASP A 111 -9.87 21.60 -7.84
N GLY A 112 -8.67 21.23 -8.32
CA GLY A 112 -7.40 21.90 -8.02
C GLY A 112 -6.76 21.52 -6.69
N ASP A 113 -7.37 20.63 -5.88
CA ASP A 113 -6.77 20.14 -4.63
C ASP A 113 -5.43 19.45 -4.93
N GLN A 114 -4.35 19.89 -4.25
CA GLN A 114 -2.96 19.47 -4.48
C GLN A 114 -2.50 19.57 -5.96
N GLY A 115 -3.20 20.37 -6.79
CA GLY A 115 -2.96 20.52 -8.21
C GLY A 115 -3.70 19.52 -9.12
N PHE A 116 -4.46 18.59 -8.56
CA PHE A 116 -5.24 17.63 -9.34
C PHE A 116 -6.51 18.25 -9.92
N PRO A 117 -6.80 18.05 -11.24
CA PRO A 117 -8.04 18.55 -11.85
C PRO A 117 -9.27 17.73 -11.43
N GLY A 118 -10.41 18.36 -11.45
CA GLY A 118 -11.72 17.77 -11.18
C GLY A 118 -12.04 17.58 -9.70
N CYS A 119 -13.31 17.68 -9.37
CA CYS A 119 -13.84 17.31 -8.07
C CYS A 119 -13.95 15.78 -7.98
N LEU A 120 -13.25 15.16 -7.05
CA LEU A 120 -13.22 13.71 -6.87
C LEU A 120 -13.92 13.34 -5.56
N THR A 121 -15.01 12.57 -5.66
CA THR A 121 -15.64 11.92 -4.51
C THR A 121 -15.06 10.52 -4.36
N THR A 122 -14.41 10.25 -3.23
CA THR A 122 -13.74 8.98 -2.95
C THR A 122 -14.38 8.32 -1.74
N ARG A 123 -14.61 7.01 -1.83
CA ARG A 123 -15.07 6.18 -0.70
C ARG A 123 -14.10 5.04 -0.47
N VAL A 124 -13.78 4.78 0.80
CA VAL A 124 -13.02 3.62 1.25
C VAL A 124 -13.88 2.82 2.21
N SER A 125 -14.09 1.55 1.92
CA SER A 125 -14.94 0.65 2.72
C SER A 125 -14.11 -0.47 3.30
N TYR A 126 -14.21 -0.66 4.61
CA TYR A 126 -13.61 -1.77 5.35
C TYR A 126 -14.72 -2.73 5.78
N ARG A 127 -14.61 -4.00 5.39
CA ARG A 127 -15.62 -5.03 5.69
C ARG A 127 -14.99 -6.31 6.20
N LEU A 128 -15.48 -6.82 7.32
CA LEU A 128 -15.13 -8.16 7.81
C LEU A 128 -15.94 -9.20 7.04
N LEU A 129 -15.25 -10.15 6.42
CA LEU A 129 -15.84 -11.29 5.71
C LEU A 129 -15.57 -12.57 6.52
N GLY A 130 -16.53 -12.94 7.38
CA GLY A 130 -16.35 -14.04 8.32
C GLY A 130 -15.42 -13.68 9.49
N SER A 131 -14.68 -14.67 10.00
CA SER A 131 -13.91 -14.52 11.25
C SER A 131 -12.45 -14.13 11.07
N ASN A 132 -11.90 -14.22 9.85
CA ASN A 132 -10.46 -14.08 9.62
C ASN A 132 -10.10 -13.24 8.39
N THR A 133 -11.06 -12.54 7.80
CA THR A 133 -10.86 -11.85 6.53
C THR A 133 -11.33 -10.41 6.61
N LEU A 134 -10.47 -9.47 6.21
CA LEU A 134 -10.77 -8.05 6.03
C LEU A 134 -10.73 -7.73 4.54
N GLN A 135 -11.78 -7.14 4.01
CA GLN A 135 -11.83 -6.55 2.67
C GLN A 135 -11.74 -5.03 2.77
N ILE A 136 -10.91 -4.44 1.91
CA ILE A 136 -10.78 -2.99 1.70
C ILE A 136 -11.21 -2.73 0.27
N GLU A 137 -12.23 -1.89 0.06
CA GLU A 137 -12.69 -1.48 -1.26
C GLU A 137 -12.52 0.03 -1.42
N PHE A 138 -11.96 0.45 -2.55
CA PHE A 138 -11.83 1.84 -2.95
C PHE A 138 -12.76 2.10 -4.13
N THR A 139 -13.57 3.15 -4.04
CA THR A 139 -14.37 3.66 -5.18
C THR A 139 -14.15 5.16 -5.31
N ALA A 140 -14.14 5.66 -6.55
CA ALA A 140 -14.08 7.10 -6.78
C ALA A 140 -14.81 7.48 -8.07
N GLU A 141 -15.40 8.68 -8.07
CA GLU A 141 -16.07 9.29 -9.21
C GLU A 141 -15.64 10.76 -9.31
N THR A 142 -15.59 11.27 -10.54
CA THR A 142 -15.14 12.63 -10.82
C THR A 142 -16.08 13.34 -11.78
N ASP A 143 -16.15 14.66 -11.66
CA ASP A 143 -16.87 15.55 -12.60
C ASP A 143 -16.04 15.95 -13.82
N GLN A 144 -14.70 15.74 -13.76
CA GLN A 144 -13.75 16.05 -14.82
C GLN A 144 -12.67 14.98 -14.87
N GLU A 145 -12.05 14.75 -16.04
CA GLU A 145 -10.95 13.81 -16.20
C GLU A 145 -9.78 14.15 -15.27
N THR A 146 -9.32 13.15 -14.53
CA THR A 146 -8.23 13.27 -13.56
C THR A 146 -7.43 11.96 -13.53
N ILE A 147 -6.36 11.91 -12.75
CA ILE A 147 -5.61 10.68 -12.46
C ILE A 147 -5.97 10.16 -11.07
N VAL A 148 -6.17 8.85 -10.95
CA VAL A 148 -6.53 8.20 -9.67
C VAL A 148 -5.76 6.90 -9.53
N ASN A 149 -5.08 6.76 -8.41
CA ASN A 149 -4.40 5.54 -7.98
C ASN A 149 -4.48 5.48 -6.46
N LEU A 150 -5.26 4.55 -5.90
CA LEU A 150 -5.51 4.49 -4.46
C LEU A 150 -4.92 3.21 -3.86
N SER A 151 -4.36 3.34 -2.66
CA SER A 151 -3.86 2.22 -1.88
C SER A 151 -4.01 2.44 -0.38
N ASN A 152 -3.70 1.42 0.42
CA ASN A 152 -3.55 1.53 1.87
C ASN A 152 -2.09 1.29 2.25
N HIS A 153 -1.54 2.14 3.11
CA HIS A 153 -0.13 2.13 3.50
C HIS A 153 0.10 1.47 4.87
N ALA A 154 -0.54 0.32 5.09
CA ALA A 154 -0.35 -0.44 6.32
C ALA A 154 1.06 -1.03 6.41
N TYR A 155 1.67 -0.89 7.59
CA TYR A 155 2.96 -1.52 7.93
C TYR A 155 2.70 -2.81 8.70
N PHE A 156 2.84 -3.93 8.02
CA PHE A 156 2.62 -5.25 8.60
C PHE A 156 3.84 -5.76 9.37
N ASN A 157 3.61 -6.31 10.55
CA ASN A 157 4.56 -7.10 11.30
C ASN A 157 3.81 -8.26 12.01
N LEU A 158 3.90 -9.44 11.48
CA LEU A 158 3.18 -10.62 11.99
C LEU A 158 3.85 -11.25 13.23
N ASN A 159 4.99 -10.71 13.70
CA ASN A 159 5.71 -11.22 14.88
C ASN A 159 5.31 -10.59 16.22
N CYS A 160 4.53 -9.52 16.24
CA CYS A 160 4.49 -8.51 17.29
C CYS A 160 5.59 -7.43 17.14
N ILE A 161 5.30 -6.25 17.69
CA ILE A 161 6.00 -4.98 17.42
C ILE A 161 7.51 -4.97 17.79
N ASP A 162 7.96 -5.84 18.69
CA ASP A 162 9.32 -5.76 19.24
C ASP A 162 10.43 -6.37 18.36
N SER A 163 10.08 -7.12 17.34
CA SER A 163 11.02 -7.70 16.38
C SER A 163 10.81 -7.14 14.98
N GLY A 164 11.88 -6.92 14.22
CA GLY A 164 11.77 -6.52 12.83
C GLY A 164 11.16 -7.60 11.92
N VAL A 165 10.83 -7.21 10.69
CA VAL A 165 10.18 -8.10 9.70
C VAL A 165 11.15 -8.99 8.94
N GLU A 166 12.43 -8.92 9.23
CA GLU A 166 13.50 -9.58 8.47
C GLU A 166 13.38 -11.10 8.43
N ASN A 167 12.79 -11.71 9.47
CA ASN A 167 12.56 -13.15 9.54
C ASN A 167 11.20 -13.58 8.95
N HIS A 168 10.40 -12.65 8.42
CA HIS A 168 9.19 -13.03 7.69
C HIS A 168 9.56 -13.70 6.36
N GLU A 169 8.68 -14.60 5.94
CA GLU A 169 8.70 -15.14 4.59
C GLU A 169 7.68 -14.42 3.72
N LEU A 170 8.10 -14.00 2.53
CA LEU A 170 7.28 -13.31 1.55
C LEU A 170 7.17 -14.13 0.28
N MET A 171 5.98 -14.21 -0.29
CA MET A 171 5.70 -14.63 -1.65
C MET A 171 4.92 -13.52 -2.36
N ILE A 172 5.31 -13.21 -3.60
CA ILE A 172 4.58 -12.30 -4.50
C ILE A 172 4.35 -13.04 -5.82
N ASN A 173 3.10 -13.14 -6.23
CA ASN A 173 2.72 -13.79 -7.50
C ASN A 173 3.00 -12.86 -8.70
N SER A 174 4.28 -12.64 -8.93
CA SER A 174 4.80 -11.81 -10.01
C SER A 174 6.05 -12.40 -10.63
N GLY A 175 6.11 -12.40 -11.95
CA GLY A 175 7.33 -12.73 -12.71
C GLY A 175 8.14 -11.49 -13.09
N LEU A 176 7.66 -10.29 -12.80
CA LEU A 176 8.18 -9.02 -13.33
C LEU A 176 8.23 -7.95 -12.25
N TYR A 177 9.26 -7.09 -12.29
CA TYR A 177 9.37 -5.91 -11.44
C TYR A 177 9.90 -4.72 -12.22
N THR A 178 9.73 -3.51 -11.68
CA THR A 178 10.32 -2.29 -12.24
C THR A 178 11.54 -1.88 -11.41
N PRO A 179 12.74 -1.80 -12.03
CA PRO A 179 13.90 -1.24 -11.35
C PRO A 179 13.75 0.27 -11.12
N LEU A 180 14.39 0.77 -10.07
CA LEU A 180 14.43 2.19 -9.73
C LEU A 180 15.63 2.88 -10.39
N GLY A 181 15.41 4.11 -10.82
CA GLY A 181 16.46 5.08 -11.10
C GLY A 181 16.99 5.77 -9.83
N SER A 182 18.03 6.55 -9.97
CA SER A 182 18.68 7.27 -8.86
C SER A 182 17.76 8.28 -8.14
N ASN A 183 16.63 8.63 -8.75
CA ASN A 183 15.61 9.53 -8.21
C ASN A 183 14.44 8.78 -7.54
N SER A 184 14.57 7.48 -7.25
CA SER A 184 13.54 6.62 -6.64
C SER A 184 12.26 6.47 -7.47
N LEU A 185 12.33 6.71 -8.77
CA LEU A 185 11.24 6.47 -9.72
C LEU A 185 11.51 5.21 -10.54
N PRO A 186 10.46 4.47 -10.94
CA PRO A 186 10.61 3.42 -11.96
C PRO A 186 11.21 4.00 -13.25
N MET A 187 12.14 3.26 -13.85
CA MET A 187 12.84 3.69 -15.07
C MET A 187 12.02 3.45 -16.37
N GLY A 188 10.76 3.00 -16.26
CA GLY A 188 9.99 2.54 -17.42
C GLY A 188 10.42 1.16 -17.94
N GLU A 189 11.53 0.61 -17.45
CA GLU A 189 11.99 -0.73 -17.77
C GLU A 189 11.25 -1.77 -16.92
N ILE A 190 10.93 -2.91 -17.51
CA ILE A 190 10.36 -4.06 -16.80
C ILE A 190 11.38 -5.20 -16.87
N LYS A 191 11.75 -5.76 -15.72
CA LYS A 191 12.70 -6.87 -15.61
C LYS A 191 12.02 -8.13 -15.08
N GLN A 192 12.54 -9.29 -15.51
CA GLN A 192 12.16 -10.57 -14.92
C GLN A 192 12.76 -10.72 -13.53
N VAL A 193 11.98 -11.31 -12.61
CA VAL A 193 12.45 -11.59 -11.24
C VAL A 193 13.34 -12.85 -11.18
N ALA A 194 13.26 -13.72 -12.18
CA ALA A 194 14.01 -14.97 -12.23
C ALA A 194 15.52 -14.72 -12.04
N ASP A 195 16.16 -15.59 -11.24
CA ASP A 195 17.60 -15.56 -10.94
C ASP A 195 18.09 -14.25 -10.28
N SER A 196 17.17 -13.49 -9.65
CA SER A 196 17.48 -12.26 -8.92
C SER A 196 17.05 -12.31 -7.48
N ILE A 197 17.48 -11.32 -6.69
CA ILE A 197 17.00 -11.14 -5.30
C ILE A 197 15.52 -10.80 -5.22
N PHE A 198 14.91 -10.32 -6.32
CA PHE A 198 13.50 -9.97 -6.47
C PHE A 198 12.60 -11.19 -6.74
N ASP A 199 13.17 -12.41 -6.85
CA ASP A 199 12.39 -13.64 -7.07
C ASP A 199 11.65 -14.10 -5.80
N PHE A 200 10.46 -13.57 -5.62
CA PHE A 200 9.50 -13.94 -4.58
C PHE A 200 8.36 -14.84 -5.10
N ARG A 201 8.49 -15.47 -6.26
CA ARG A 201 7.47 -16.40 -6.80
C ARG A 201 7.21 -17.60 -5.89
N GLN A 202 8.18 -17.94 -5.05
CA GLN A 202 8.06 -18.88 -3.93
C GLN A 202 8.35 -18.14 -2.63
N LYS A 203 7.82 -18.61 -1.50
CA LYS A 203 8.12 -18.03 -0.19
C LYS A 203 9.63 -17.98 0.05
N ARG A 204 10.11 -16.79 0.42
CA ARG A 204 11.52 -16.51 0.73
C ARG A 204 11.63 -15.72 2.02
N CYS A 205 12.60 -16.08 2.86
CA CYS A 205 12.96 -15.32 4.04
C CYS A 205 13.50 -13.94 3.61
N LEU A 206 12.95 -12.87 4.18
CA LEU A 206 13.35 -11.50 3.82
C LEU A 206 14.81 -11.23 4.20
N ARG A 207 15.30 -11.75 5.30
CA ARG A 207 16.70 -11.57 5.75
C ARG A 207 17.70 -11.98 4.66
N GLU A 208 17.48 -13.14 4.04
CA GLU A 208 18.37 -13.66 3.00
C GLU A 208 18.43 -12.74 1.78
N ARG A 209 17.34 -12.03 1.48
CA ARG A 209 17.25 -11.13 0.34
C ARG A 209 17.73 -9.73 0.67
N LEU A 210 17.33 -9.18 1.81
CA LEU A 210 17.68 -7.83 2.26
C LEU A 210 19.19 -7.59 2.43
N TYR A 211 19.93 -8.64 2.79
CA TYR A 211 21.39 -8.55 3.01
C TYR A 211 22.23 -9.13 1.85
N SER A 212 21.57 -9.44 0.72
CA SER A 212 22.29 -9.81 -0.50
C SER A 212 22.86 -8.56 -1.18
N PRO A 213 24.08 -8.60 -1.69
CA PRO A 213 24.63 -7.49 -2.46
C PRO A 213 23.84 -7.26 -3.75
N ASP A 214 23.22 -6.09 -3.88
CA ASP A 214 22.50 -5.70 -5.10
C ASP A 214 22.37 -4.18 -5.18
N ALA A 215 22.67 -3.61 -6.34
CA ALA A 215 22.67 -2.17 -6.56
C ALA A 215 21.29 -1.52 -6.37
N GLN A 216 20.20 -2.23 -6.61
CA GLN A 216 18.85 -1.73 -6.38
C GLN A 216 18.52 -1.66 -4.88
N LEU A 217 18.98 -2.64 -4.09
CA LEU A 217 18.84 -2.56 -2.63
C LEU A 217 19.69 -1.44 -2.03
N ASP A 218 20.91 -1.26 -2.52
CA ASP A 218 21.79 -0.17 -2.08
C ASP A 218 21.15 1.19 -2.37
N LEU A 219 20.52 1.33 -3.54
CA LEU A 219 19.84 2.55 -3.97
C LEU A 219 18.65 2.90 -3.08
N ALA A 220 17.81 1.90 -2.74
CA ALA A 220 16.59 2.08 -1.96
C ALA A 220 16.78 1.89 -0.44
N GLY A 221 17.96 1.48 0.01
CA GLY A 221 18.22 1.09 1.40
C GLY A 221 17.55 -0.24 1.80
N GLY A 222 17.08 -1.02 0.84
CA GLY A 222 16.31 -2.25 0.97
C GLY A 222 15.30 -2.39 -0.17
N PHE A 223 14.20 -3.11 0.04
CA PHE A 223 13.13 -3.15 -0.96
C PHE A 223 12.29 -1.87 -0.90
N ASP A 224 12.03 -1.29 -2.06
CA ASP A 224 11.05 -0.23 -2.35
C ASP A 224 10.70 -0.30 -3.84
N HIS A 225 10.18 -1.47 -4.27
CA HIS A 225 10.08 -1.81 -5.68
C HIS A 225 8.66 -2.26 -6.04
N TYR A 226 8.24 -1.90 -7.24
CA TYR A 226 6.95 -2.30 -7.78
C TYR A 226 7.04 -3.62 -8.53
N PHE A 227 6.12 -4.54 -8.23
CA PHE A 227 5.96 -5.85 -8.87
C PHE A 227 4.67 -5.89 -9.67
N LEU A 228 4.77 -6.25 -10.95
CA LEU A 228 3.61 -6.45 -11.80
C LEU A 228 3.00 -7.83 -11.52
N LEU A 229 1.79 -7.86 -10.98
CA LEU A 229 1.12 -9.12 -10.65
C LEU A 229 0.76 -9.90 -11.91
N ASN A 230 0.81 -11.23 -11.82
CA ASN A 230 0.40 -12.10 -12.92
C ASN A 230 -1.11 -11.96 -13.15
N LYS A 231 -1.55 -11.99 -14.42
CA LYS A 231 -2.97 -11.76 -14.81
C LYS A 231 -3.97 -12.75 -14.18
N ASP A 232 -3.50 -13.91 -13.76
CA ASP A 232 -4.35 -14.93 -13.13
C ASP A 232 -4.75 -14.60 -11.68
N VAL A 233 -4.08 -13.63 -11.05
CA VAL A 233 -4.40 -13.17 -9.70
C VAL A 233 -5.81 -12.61 -9.61
N SER A 234 -6.27 -11.86 -10.63
CA SER A 234 -7.63 -11.30 -10.69
C SER A 234 -8.75 -12.35 -10.73
N LYS A 235 -8.42 -13.64 -10.92
CA LYS A 235 -9.35 -14.78 -10.94
C LYS A 235 -9.37 -15.56 -9.62
N ALA A 236 -9.32 -14.88 -8.48
CA ALA A 236 -9.28 -15.46 -7.14
C ALA A 236 -7.97 -16.19 -6.76
N GLY A 237 -6.87 -15.87 -7.44
CA GLY A 237 -5.53 -16.32 -7.07
C GLY A 237 -4.93 -15.45 -5.96
N VAL A 238 -4.05 -16.05 -5.12
CA VAL A 238 -3.28 -15.31 -4.11
C VAL A 238 -2.28 -14.39 -4.80
N ALA A 239 -2.35 -13.09 -4.51
CA ALA A 239 -1.44 -12.06 -5.02
C ALA A 239 -0.11 -12.04 -4.27
N ALA A 240 -0.19 -12.13 -2.95
CA ALA A 240 0.96 -12.21 -2.07
C ALA A 240 0.64 -12.99 -0.80
N THR A 241 1.66 -13.56 -0.17
CA THR A 241 1.57 -14.19 1.14
C THR A 241 2.70 -13.67 2.02
N VAL A 242 2.38 -13.26 3.23
CA VAL A 242 3.36 -12.98 4.29
C VAL A 242 3.17 -14.04 5.37
N TYR A 243 4.26 -14.63 5.83
CA TYR A 243 4.25 -15.62 6.89
C TYR A 243 5.30 -15.29 7.94
N SER A 244 4.92 -15.40 9.20
CA SER A 244 5.85 -15.32 10.33
C SER A 244 6.09 -16.71 10.92
N PRO A 245 7.29 -17.27 10.79
CA PRO A 245 7.64 -18.51 11.49
C PRO A 245 7.57 -18.40 13.01
N GLN A 246 7.71 -17.20 13.57
CA GLN A 246 7.71 -16.96 15.01
C GLN A 246 6.31 -17.02 15.62
N SER A 247 5.32 -16.34 15.01
CA SER A 247 3.94 -16.32 15.52
C SER A 247 3.06 -17.43 14.93
N GLY A 248 3.47 -18.03 13.81
CA GLY A 248 2.65 -18.95 13.03
C GLY A 248 1.56 -18.25 12.21
N ILE A 249 1.48 -16.91 12.24
CA ILE A 249 0.49 -16.15 11.47
C ILE A 249 0.91 -16.11 10.00
N MET A 250 -0.06 -16.42 9.14
CA MET A 250 0.04 -16.28 7.69
C MET A 250 -1.06 -15.35 7.21
N MET A 251 -0.70 -14.35 6.42
CA MET A 251 -1.60 -13.45 5.73
C MET A 251 -1.55 -13.71 4.23
N ASN A 252 -2.67 -14.14 3.66
CA ASN A 252 -2.86 -14.22 2.21
C ASN A 252 -3.58 -12.96 1.72
N ILE A 253 -3.15 -12.43 0.59
CA ILE A 253 -3.69 -11.21 0.01
C ILE A 253 -4.23 -11.51 -1.38
N TYR A 254 -5.46 -11.04 -1.63
CA TYR A 254 -6.15 -11.12 -2.91
C TYR A 254 -6.49 -9.71 -3.36
N THR A 255 -6.41 -9.42 -4.66
CA THR A 255 -6.69 -8.09 -5.20
C THR A 255 -7.00 -8.15 -6.70
N ASP A 256 -7.67 -7.11 -7.19
CA ASP A 256 -7.83 -6.80 -8.62
C ASP A 256 -6.86 -5.71 -9.11
N GLN A 257 -5.96 -5.24 -8.25
CA GLN A 257 -4.91 -4.30 -8.60
C GLN A 257 -3.87 -4.92 -9.54
N PRO A 258 -3.27 -4.14 -10.47
CA PRO A 258 -2.32 -4.66 -11.44
C PRO A 258 -0.95 -5.00 -10.86
N GLY A 259 -0.62 -4.48 -9.69
CA GLY A 259 0.68 -4.69 -9.07
C GLY A 259 0.72 -4.35 -7.60
N VAL A 260 1.90 -4.47 -7.03
CA VAL A 260 2.17 -4.17 -5.63
C VAL A 260 3.53 -3.49 -5.47
N GLN A 261 3.56 -2.38 -4.76
CA GLN A 261 4.79 -1.78 -4.23
C GLN A 261 5.15 -2.53 -2.95
N PHE A 262 6.29 -3.19 -2.94
CA PHE A 262 6.85 -3.81 -1.75
C PHE A 262 7.89 -2.88 -1.13
N TYR A 263 7.61 -2.39 0.06
CA TYR A 263 8.51 -1.55 0.85
C TYR A 263 8.86 -2.25 2.17
N SER A 264 10.14 -2.45 2.43
CA SER A 264 10.63 -3.17 3.62
C SER A 264 10.82 -2.28 4.85
N GLY A 265 10.22 -1.09 4.91
CA GLY A 265 10.28 -0.20 6.07
C GLY A 265 11.66 0.40 6.33
N ASN A 266 12.44 0.64 5.27
CA ASN A 266 13.86 1.00 5.32
C ASN A 266 14.13 2.29 6.10
N TRP A 267 13.24 3.26 5.98
CA TRP A 267 13.40 4.62 6.49
C TRP A 267 12.49 4.93 7.68
N LEU A 268 11.87 3.91 8.30
CA LEU A 268 11.16 4.09 9.55
C LEU A 268 12.10 4.66 10.62
N GLY A 269 11.62 5.67 11.34
CA GLY A 269 12.31 6.34 12.44
C GLY A 269 11.46 6.32 13.71
N ALA A 270 11.95 6.94 14.77
CA ALA A 270 11.24 6.99 16.05
C ALA A 270 9.76 7.36 15.89
N PRO A 271 8.83 6.67 16.60
CA PRO A 271 9.09 5.68 17.65
C PRO A 271 9.47 4.28 17.15
N PHE A 272 9.40 4.04 15.85
CA PHE A 272 9.74 2.76 15.25
C PHE A 272 11.23 2.65 14.93
N LYS A 273 11.68 1.44 14.64
CA LYS A 273 13.03 1.17 14.10
C LYS A 273 12.93 0.90 12.59
N PRO A 274 13.99 1.13 11.81
CA PRO A 274 14.04 0.63 10.45
C PRO A 274 13.66 -0.85 10.39
N ARG A 275 12.84 -1.21 9.40
CA ARG A 275 12.32 -2.58 9.19
C ARG A 275 11.45 -3.14 10.34
N ALA A 276 10.88 -2.26 11.17
CA ALA A 276 9.89 -2.68 12.16
C ALA A 276 8.59 -3.23 11.51
N GLY A 277 8.25 -2.77 10.31
CA GLY A 277 7.11 -3.22 9.50
C GLY A 277 7.46 -3.22 8.02
N LEU A 278 6.70 -3.95 7.22
CA LEU A 278 6.75 -3.96 5.77
C LEU A 278 5.42 -3.48 5.18
N CYS A 279 5.45 -2.80 4.02
CA CYS A 279 4.25 -2.40 3.28
C CYS A 279 4.11 -3.23 2.01
N LEU A 280 2.86 -3.57 1.71
CA LEU A 280 2.42 -4.12 0.44
C LEU A 280 1.29 -3.23 -0.06
N GLU A 281 1.66 -2.21 -0.84
CA GLU A 281 0.72 -1.25 -1.39
C GLU A 281 0.25 -1.75 -2.76
N PHE A 282 -0.94 -2.33 -2.81
CA PHE A 282 -1.54 -2.78 -4.06
C PHE A 282 -2.09 -1.58 -4.80
N GLN A 283 -1.57 -1.31 -5.99
CA GLN A 283 -1.80 -0.08 -6.76
C GLN A 283 -1.37 -0.23 -8.22
N ASP A 284 -1.58 0.81 -9.02
CA ASP A 284 -0.93 0.98 -10.32
C ASP A 284 0.54 1.39 -10.14
N VAL A 285 1.35 1.24 -11.21
CA VAL A 285 2.78 1.55 -11.16
C VAL A 285 3.02 3.02 -10.84
N PRO A 286 3.95 3.36 -9.92
CA PRO A 286 4.30 4.75 -9.64
C PRO A 286 4.76 5.48 -10.90
N ASN A 287 4.38 6.76 -11.05
CA ASN A 287 4.70 7.62 -12.19
C ASN A 287 4.09 7.16 -13.54
N GLU A 288 3.07 6.28 -13.53
CA GLU A 288 2.43 5.76 -14.75
C GLU A 288 2.03 6.87 -15.73
N PRO A 289 1.43 8.01 -15.31
CA PRO A 289 1.01 9.05 -16.25
C PRO A 289 2.13 9.66 -17.09
N ASN A 290 3.40 9.42 -16.72
CA ASN A 290 4.60 9.88 -17.43
C ASN A 290 5.36 8.74 -18.11
N MET A 291 4.78 7.55 -18.18
CA MET A 291 5.43 6.36 -18.76
C MET A 291 4.51 5.69 -19.78
N ASP A 292 5.12 5.14 -20.83
CA ASP A 292 4.41 4.33 -21.81
C ASP A 292 4.41 2.85 -21.40
N GLY A 293 3.41 2.10 -21.89
CA GLY A 293 3.38 0.64 -21.75
C GLY A 293 2.66 0.09 -20.54
N PHE A 294 2.10 0.95 -19.67
CA PHE A 294 1.28 0.58 -18.53
C PHE A 294 -0.21 0.90 -18.74
N ALA A 295 -1.07 0.32 -17.91
CA ALA A 295 -2.49 0.66 -17.94
C ALA A 295 -2.70 2.08 -17.42
N SER A 296 -3.61 2.83 -18.05
CA SER A 296 -3.84 4.22 -17.71
C SER A 296 -4.56 4.37 -16.37
N THR A 297 -4.06 5.28 -15.55
CA THR A 297 -4.67 5.71 -14.28
C THR A 297 -5.67 6.86 -14.45
N ILE A 298 -5.99 7.24 -15.67
CA ILE A 298 -6.97 8.28 -15.98
C ILE A 298 -8.38 7.80 -15.64
N LEU A 299 -9.08 8.58 -14.81
CA LEU A 299 -10.51 8.46 -14.54
C LEU A 299 -11.26 9.57 -15.29
N ARG A 300 -12.24 9.20 -16.11
CA ARG A 300 -13.08 10.16 -16.85
C ARG A 300 -14.36 10.48 -16.10
N ALA A 301 -14.91 11.65 -16.36
CA ALA A 301 -16.25 12.00 -15.88
C ALA A 301 -17.27 10.96 -16.36
N GLY A 302 -18.05 10.42 -15.42
CA GLY A 302 -19.05 9.38 -15.66
C GLY A 302 -18.53 7.95 -15.54
N ASP A 303 -17.21 7.75 -15.43
CA ASP A 303 -16.63 6.45 -15.09
C ASP A 303 -16.50 6.31 -13.57
N THR A 304 -16.51 5.07 -13.08
CA THR A 304 -16.25 4.76 -11.66
C THR A 304 -14.93 4.01 -11.54
N TYR A 305 -14.00 4.56 -10.77
CA TYR A 305 -12.84 3.82 -10.28
C TYR A 305 -13.28 2.82 -9.22
N ARG A 306 -12.84 1.58 -9.33
CA ARG A 306 -13.09 0.56 -8.31
C ARG A 306 -11.93 -0.40 -8.21
N ARG A 307 -11.43 -0.61 -6.99
CA ARG A 307 -10.35 -1.55 -6.64
C ARG A 307 -10.62 -2.17 -5.28
N GLN A 308 -10.09 -3.39 -5.09
CA GLN A 308 -10.23 -4.08 -3.81
C GLN A 308 -8.95 -4.79 -3.39
N ILE A 309 -8.76 -4.90 -2.08
CA ILE A 309 -7.74 -5.70 -1.41
C ILE A 309 -8.45 -6.55 -0.36
N THR A 310 -8.16 -7.85 -0.31
CA THR A 310 -8.70 -8.74 0.71
C THR A 310 -7.54 -9.40 1.45
N LEU A 311 -7.53 -9.22 2.77
CA LEU A 311 -6.53 -9.78 3.70
C LEU A 311 -7.16 -10.95 4.45
N GLU A 312 -6.63 -12.15 4.26
CA GLU A 312 -7.07 -13.37 4.94
C GLU A 312 -5.98 -13.85 5.90
N PHE A 313 -6.32 -13.98 7.18
CA PHE A 313 -5.39 -14.38 8.23
C PHE A 313 -5.63 -15.84 8.65
N ASN A 314 -4.56 -16.61 8.69
CA ASN A 314 -4.56 -18.00 9.14
C ASN A 314 -3.44 -18.20 10.16
N CYS A 315 -3.70 -19.03 11.19
CA CYS A 315 -2.68 -19.43 12.14
C CYS A 315 -2.28 -20.88 11.84
N LEU A 316 -1.06 -21.09 11.39
CA LEU A 316 -0.51 -22.43 11.23
C LEU A 316 -0.01 -22.93 12.59
N PRO A 317 -0.11 -24.25 12.88
CA PRO A 317 0.50 -24.79 14.08
C PRO A 317 2.00 -24.44 14.07
N GLY A 318 2.43 -23.61 15.04
CA GLY A 318 3.84 -23.23 15.14
C GLY A 318 4.71 -24.48 15.32
N ASN A 319 5.83 -24.54 14.67
CA ASN A 319 6.92 -25.44 15.06
C ASN A 319 7.38 -24.98 16.46
N ARG A 320 6.82 -25.62 17.51
CA ARG A 320 7.29 -25.47 18.89
C ARG A 320 8.64 -26.17 19.06
#